data_cb73c9fc171453e7f6ece5cd6407b8fd
#
_entry.id   cb73c9fc171453e7f6ece5cd6407b8fd
#
_cell.length_a   1.000
_cell.length_b   1.000
_cell.length_c   1.000
_cell.angle_alpha   90.00
_cell.angle_beta   90.00
_cell.angle_gamma   90.00
#
_symmetry.space_group_name_H-M   'P 1'
#
loop_
_entity.id
_entity.type
_entity.pdbx_description
1 polymer ?
#
loop_
_entity_poly.entity_id
_entity_poly.type
_entity_poly.pdbx_seq_one_letter_code
_entity_poly.pdbx_strand_id
1 'polypeptide(L)'
;MYTAFARGDVDALSRICGRDLYNTFRNRITSRPANVQFSWKFSGYNSRSRIMSHKVGMLGQGKGDENSIRQVVVRIDSTQALIKGVDGKVVKGTGEPTKTVEYIVLSKRRRGGVPEGPWVVWGTVTESGMDEIRAHGLPPQTGDSTVSGSGGRWSR
;
A
#
# COMPACT_ATOMS: atom_id res chain seq x y z
N MET A 1 -4.17 7.75 -9.33
CA MET A 1 -5.16 6.78 -8.85
C MET A 1 -6.50 7.45 -8.55
N TYR A 2 -6.61 8.31 -7.54
CA TYR A 2 -7.88 8.90 -7.10
C TYR A 2 -8.63 9.73 -8.18
N THR A 3 -7.89 10.49 -9.00
CA THR A 3 -8.49 11.23 -10.12
C THR A 3 -9.14 10.30 -11.14
N ALA A 4 -8.47 9.20 -11.48
CA ALA A 4 -8.99 8.20 -12.40
C ALA A 4 -10.24 7.51 -11.81
N PHE A 5 -10.18 7.14 -10.52
CA PHE A 5 -11.34 6.57 -9.82
C PHE A 5 -12.53 7.53 -9.77
N ALA A 6 -12.31 8.80 -9.44
CA ALA A 6 -13.37 9.81 -9.39
C ALA A 6 -14.05 9.98 -10.76
N ARG A 7 -13.26 10.04 -11.84
CA ARG A 7 -13.74 10.16 -13.22
C ARG A 7 -14.36 8.89 -13.78
N GLY A 8 -14.17 7.73 -13.13
CA GLY A 8 -14.60 6.44 -13.66
C GLY A 8 -13.69 5.92 -14.78
N ASP A 9 -12.45 6.40 -14.87
CA ASP A 9 -11.48 6.02 -15.89
C ASP A 9 -10.87 4.64 -15.56
N VAL A 10 -11.56 3.59 -16.01
CA VAL A 10 -11.20 2.20 -15.74
C VAL A 10 -9.89 1.84 -16.46
N ASP A 11 -9.63 2.41 -17.63
CA ASP A 11 -8.43 2.12 -18.42
C ASP A 11 -7.18 2.70 -17.75
N ALA A 12 -7.26 3.92 -17.23
CA ALA A 12 -6.17 4.46 -16.44
C ALA A 12 -5.93 3.64 -15.16
N LEU A 13 -6.98 3.19 -14.48
CA LEU A 13 -6.87 2.34 -13.29
C LEU A 13 -6.23 1.00 -13.58
N SER A 14 -6.52 0.37 -14.72
CA SER A 14 -5.94 -0.91 -15.11
C SER A 14 -4.42 -0.86 -15.27
N ARG A 15 -3.89 0.29 -15.69
CA ARG A 15 -2.44 0.52 -15.89
C ARG A 15 -1.68 0.81 -14.60
N ILE A 16 -2.34 1.39 -13.60
CA ILE A 16 -1.67 1.87 -12.38
C ILE A 16 -1.97 1.04 -11.13
N CYS A 17 -3.01 0.21 -11.14
CA CYS A 17 -3.43 -0.60 -9.99
C CYS A 17 -3.08 -2.07 -10.19
N GLY A 18 -2.75 -2.75 -9.09
CA GLY A 18 -2.72 -4.21 -9.05
C GLY A 18 -4.12 -4.79 -9.25
N ARG A 19 -4.20 -6.06 -9.67
CA ARG A 19 -5.45 -6.72 -10.09
C ARG A 19 -6.59 -6.56 -9.08
N ASP A 20 -6.34 -6.82 -7.80
CA ASP A 20 -7.40 -6.83 -6.78
C ASP A 20 -7.90 -5.42 -6.48
N LEU A 21 -7.00 -4.44 -6.41
CA LEU A 21 -7.36 -3.04 -6.25
C LEU A 21 -8.12 -2.52 -7.47
N TYR A 22 -7.69 -2.90 -8.67
CA TYR A 22 -8.39 -2.59 -9.91
C TYR A 22 -9.82 -3.15 -9.91
N ASN A 23 -9.99 -4.43 -9.57
CA ASN A 23 -11.32 -5.06 -9.50
C ASN A 23 -12.23 -4.35 -8.48
N THR A 24 -11.67 -4.00 -7.33
CA THR A 24 -12.38 -3.25 -6.29
C THR A 24 -12.87 -1.89 -6.82
N PHE A 25 -12.00 -1.14 -7.49
CA PHE A 25 -12.38 0.15 -8.05
C PHE A 25 -13.38 0.02 -9.20
N ARG A 26 -13.17 -0.94 -10.11
CA ARG A 26 -14.09 -1.23 -11.20
C ARG A 26 -15.49 -1.53 -10.67
N ASN A 27 -15.61 -2.42 -9.68
CA ASN A 27 -16.91 -2.77 -9.09
C ASN A 27 -17.59 -1.54 -8.48
N ARG A 28 -16.83 -0.71 -7.74
CA ARG A 28 -17.36 0.52 -7.15
C ARG A 28 -17.78 1.55 -8.21
N ILE A 29 -17.10 1.63 -9.35
CA ILE A 29 -17.47 2.51 -10.46
C ILE A 29 -18.74 1.98 -11.12
N THR A 30 -18.81 0.68 -11.40
CA THR A 30 -19.97 0.04 -12.07
C THR A 30 -21.24 0.09 -11.21
N SER A 31 -21.11 -0.04 -9.89
CA SER A 31 -22.25 0.05 -8.95
C SER A 31 -22.65 1.49 -8.62
N ARG A 32 -21.98 2.48 -9.18
CA ARG A 32 -22.29 3.91 -8.93
C ARG A 32 -23.59 4.30 -9.62
N PRO A 33 -24.55 4.91 -8.91
CA PRO A 33 -25.75 5.46 -9.55
C PRO A 33 -25.40 6.47 -10.63
N ALA A 34 -26.13 6.47 -11.73
CA ALA A 34 -25.86 7.33 -12.90
C ALA A 34 -25.90 8.84 -12.59
N ASN A 35 -26.71 9.23 -11.60
CA ASN A 35 -26.85 10.62 -11.17
C ASN A 35 -25.78 11.05 -10.15
N VAL A 36 -24.85 10.15 -9.74
CA VAL A 36 -23.79 10.46 -8.78
C VAL A 36 -22.46 10.66 -9.50
N GLN A 37 -21.86 11.81 -9.30
CA GLN A 37 -20.55 12.18 -9.84
C GLN A 37 -19.58 12.44 -8.70
N PHE A 38 -18.32 12.09 -8.92
CA PHE A 38 -17.23 12.41 -8.00
C PHE A 38 -16.17 13.23 -8.72
N SER A 39 -15.63 14.19 -8.02
CA SER A 39 -14.43 14.92 -8.42
C SER A 39 -13.43 14.88 -7.27
N TRP A 40 -12.18 14.58 -7.59
CA TRP A 40 -11.11 14.58 -6.61
C TRP A 40 -10.13 15.70 -6.93
N LYS A 41 -9.83 16.51 -5.90
CA LYS A 41 -8.94 17.66 -6.00
C LYS A 41 -7.74 17.44 -5.08
N PHE A 42 -6.57 17.53 -5.64
CA PHE A 42 -5.30 17.53 -4.92
C PHE A 42 -4.83 18.98 -4.75
N SER A 43 -4.59 19.39 -3.52
CA SER A 43 -4.17 20.75 -3.19
C SER A 43 -2.66 20.86 -2.98
N GLY A 44 -1.99 19.76 -2.64
CA GLY A 44 -0.53 19.73 -2.48
C GLY A 44 -0.07 18.73 -1.43
N TYR A 45 1.25 18.54 -1.36
CA TYR A 45 1.90 17.78 -0.31
C TYR A 45 2.18 18.69 0.90
N ASN A 46 1.87 18.20 2.10
CA ASN A 46 2.20 18.90 3.35
C ASN A 46 3.63 18.61 3.81
N SER A 47 4.16 17.44 3.41
CA SER A 47 5.53 17.04 3.70
C SER A 47 6.08 16.17 2.57
N ARG A 48 7.40 15.95 2.57
CA ARG A 48 8.03 15.03 1.61
C ARG A 48 7.54 13.61 1.83
N SER A 49 7.23 12.91 0.75
CA SER A 49 6.92 11.48 0.80
C SER A 49 8.10 10.68 1.33
N ARG A 50 7.83 9.64 2.12
CA ARG A 50 8.86 8.80 2.75
C ARG A 50 8.60 7.33 2.46
N ILE A 51 9.67 6.58 2.16
CA ILE A 51 9.62 5.14 2.12
C ILE A 51 9.66 4.64 3.57
N MET A 52 8.61 3.94 3.98
CA MET A 52 8.47 3.39 5.33
C MET A 52 8.96 1.95 5.42
N SER A 53 8.83 1.19 4.33
CA SER A 53 9.20 -0.21 4.29
C SER A 53 9.52 -0.62 2.86
N HIS A 54 10.51 -1.51 2.70
CA HIS A 54 10.80 -2.20 1.46
C HIS A 54 11.00 -3.68 1.75
N LYS A 55 10.16 -4.51 1.16
CA LYS A 55 10.18 -5.97 1.35
C LYS A 55 10.31 -6.67 0.01
N VAL A 56 10.98 -7.81 0.02
CA VAL A 56 11.06 -8.73 -1.12
C VAL A 56 10.50 -10.07 -0.65
N GLY A 57 9.48 -10.54 -1.32
CA GLY A 57 8.90 -11.87 -1.12
C GLY A 57 9.24 -12.78 -2.29
N MET A 58 9.66 -14.01 -2.01
CA MET A 58 9.90 -15.01 -3.04
C MET A 58 8.57 -15.61 -3.49
N LEU A 59 8.40 -15.79 -4.79
CA LEU A 59 7.22 -16.42 -5.38
C LEU A 59 7.62 -17.83 -5.88
N GLY A 60 7.35 -18.85 -5.06
CA GLY A 60 7.63 -20.25 -5.40
C GLY A 60 8.87 -20.83 -4.73
N GLN A 61 9.20 -22.10 -5.07
CA GLN A 61 10.29 -22.88 -4.48
C GLN A 61 11.63 -22.76 -5.24
N GLY A 62 11.77 -21.78 -6.12
CA GLY A 62 13.01 -21.56 -6.89
C GLY A 62 14.15 -21.06 -6.03
N LYS A 63 15.39 -21.54 -6.32
CA LYS A 63 16.60 -20.96 -5.74
C LYS A 63 16.86 -19.59 -6.36
N GLY A 64 16.98 -18.56 -5.51
CA GLY A 64 17.36 -17.22 -5.91
C GLY A 64 16.19 -16.25 -6.17
N ASP A 65 16.54 -15.06 -6.60
CA ASP A 65 15.63 -13.91 -6.82
C ASP A 65 14.83 -14.01 -8.14
N GLU A 66 14.75 -15.23 -8.73
CA GLU A 66 14.22 -15.42 -10.09
C GLU A 66 12.74 -15.05 -10.20
N ASN A 67 11.94 -15.46 -9.21
CA ASN A 67 10.52 -15.09 -9.15
C ASN A 67 10.24 -14.42 -7.81
N SER A 68 10.17 -13.11 -7.80
CA SER A 68 9.95 -12.36 -6.58
C SER A 68 8.97 -11.22 -6.78
N ILE A 69 8.39 -10.80 -5.68
CA ILE A 69 7.59 -9.59 -5.59
C ILE A 69 8.29 -8.59 -4.67
N ARG A 70 8.50 -7.39 -5.15
CA ARG A 70 8.98 -6.28 -4.34
C ARG A 70 7.81 -5.43 -3.94
N GLN A 71 7.73 -5.09 -2.66
CA GLN A 71 6.73 -4.19 -2.12
C GLN A 71 7.40 -3.04 -1.38
N VAL A 72 6.92 -1.84 -1.65
CA VAL A 72 7.39 -0.61 -1.01
C VAL A 72 6.17 0.08 -0.42
N VAL A 73 6.24 0.43 0.86
CA VAL A 73 5.23 1.25 1.52
C VAL A 73 5.72 2.69 1.53
N VAL A 74 4.92 3.58 0.95
CA VAL A 74 5.22 5.01 0.88
C VAL A 74 4.20 5.78 1.71
N ARG A 75 4.68 6.55 2.68
CA ARG A 75 3.87 7.52 3.42
C ARG A 75 3.74 8.79 2.61
N ILE A 76 2.52 9.22 2.39
CA ILE A 76 2.16 10.45 1.70
C ILE A 76 1.32 11.31 2.64
N ASP A 77 1.75 12.55 2.85
CA ASP A 77 1.04 13.54 3.63
C ASP A 77 0.62 14.67 2.70
N SER A 78 -0.67 14.81 2.49
CA SER A 78 -1.21 15.71 1.48
C SER A 78 -2.52 16.36 1.94
N THR A 79 -2.89 17.45 1.26
CA THR A 79 -4.19 18.05 1.39
C THR A 79 -4.99 17.75 0.13
N GLN A 80 -6.16 17.16 0.31
CA GLN A 80 -7.01 16.70 -0.78
C GLN A 80 -8.50 16.87 -0.43
N ALA A 81 -9.32 16.90 -1.44
CA ALA A 81 -10.77 17.03 -1.28
C ALA A 81 -11.50 16.08 -2.23
N LEU A 82 -12.55 15.43 -1.74
CA LEU A 82 -13.48 14.66 -2.53
C LEU A 82 -14.80 15.42 -2.62
N ILE A 83 -15.20 15.78 -3.82
CA ILE A 83 -16.46 16.46 -4.11
C ILE A 83 -17.43 15.42 -4.65
N LYS A 84 -18.60 15.32 -4.03
CA LYS A 84 -19.70 14.48 -4.50
C LYS A 84 -20.79 15.36 -5.11
N GLY A 85 -21.21 15.07 -6.33
CA GLY A 85 -22.36 15.67 -6.99
C GLY A 85 -23.50 14.65 -7.11
N VAL A 86 -24.73 15.11 -6.97
CA VAL A 86 -25.94 14.33 -7.22
C VAL A 86 -26.87 15.20 -8.05
N ASP A 87 -27.33 14.70 -9.19
CA ASP A 87 -28.18 15.44 -10.14
C ASP A 87 -27.58 16.82 -10.53
N GLY A 88 -26.24 16.86 -10.71
CA GLY A 88 -25.53 18.09 -11.06
C GLY A 88 -25.33 19.10 -9.90
N LYS A 89 -25.82 18.81 -8.71
CA LYS A 89 -25.66 19.66 -7.52
C LYS A 89 -24.60 19.07 -6.58
N VAL A 90 -23.71 19.92 -6.08
CA VAL A 90 -22.70 19.53 -5.09
C VAL A 90 -23.38 19.22 -3.76
N VAL A 91 -23.07 18.07 -3.19
CA VAL A 91 -23.59 17.65 -1.88
C VAL A 91 -22.89 18.47 -0.79
N LYS A 92 -23.68 19.10 0.07
CA LYS A 92 -23.20 19.91 1.20
C LYS A 92 -22.31 19.04 2.13
N GLY A 93 -21.21 19.61 2.61
CA GLY A 93 -20.22 18.90 3.45
C GLY A 93 -19.21 18.06 2.68
N THR A 94 -19.21 18.16 1.33
CA THR A 94 -18.15 17.56 0.49
C THR A 94 -17.32 18.65 -0.18
N GLY A 95 -16.08 18.32 -0.51
CA GLY A 95 -15.18 19.25 -1.22
C GLY A 95 -14.32 20.13 -0.34
N GLU A 96 -14.44 20.04 0.97
CA GLU A 96 -13.52 20.75 1.88
C GLU A 96 -12.14 20.09 1.85
N PRO A 97 -11.06 20.89 1.72
CA PRO A 97 -9.71 20.39 1.75
C PRO A 97 -9.39 19.77 3.11
N THR A 98 -9.01 18.51 3.11
CA THR A 98 -8.68 17.74 4.32
C THR A 98 -7.23 17.29 4.27
N LYS A 99 -6.50 17.46 5.36
CA LYS A 99 -5.17 16.86 5.52
C LYS A 99 -5.30 15.36 5.71
N THR A 100 -4.60 14.62 4.87
CA THR A 100 -4.69 13.16 4.85
C THR A 100 -3.29 12.57 4.81
N VAL A 101 -3.03 11.64 5.71
CA VAL A 101 -1.82 10.80 5.70
C VAL A 101 -2.21 9.43 5.20
N GLU A 102 -1.55 8.98 4.15
CA GLU A 102 -1.83 7.70 3.51
C GLU A 102 -0.54 6.89 3.41
N TYR A 103 -0.68 5.57 3.56
CA TYR A 103 0.39 4.61 3.35
C TYR A 103 0.04 3.77 2.12
N ILE A 104 0.66 4.11 1.00
CA ILE A 104 0.41 3.44 -0.28
C ILE A 104 1.42 2.32 -0.47
N VAL A 105 0.92 1.13 -0.78
CA VAL A 105 1.74 -0.03 -1.11
C VAL A 105 1.93 -0.10 -2.61
N LEU A 106 3.16 0.06 -3.05
CA LEU A 106 3.58 -0.17 -4.42
C LEU A 106 4.16 -1.58 -4.54
N SER A 107 3.85 -2.24 -5.64
CA SER A 107 4.31 -3.61 -5.91
C SER A 107 4.91 -3.71 -7.31
N LYS A 108 5.98 -4.49 -7.43
CA LYS A 108 6.61 -4.83 -8.71
C LYS A 108 7.05 -6.29 -8.69
N ARG A 109 6.71 -7.02 -9.74
CA ARG A 109 7.13 -8.42 -9.90
C ARG A 109 8.46 -8.52 -10.63
N ARG A 110 9.18 -9.60 -10.34
CA ARG A 110 10.33 -10.08 -11.12
C ARG A 110 10.07 -11.53 -11.51
N ARG A 111 10.39 -11.88 -12.73
CA ARG A 111 10.29 -13.23 -13.27
C ARG A 111 11.60 -13.58 -13.96
N GLY A 112 12.20 -14.72 -13.62
CA GLY A 112 13.51 -15.10 -14.15
C GLY A 112 14.59 -14.04 -13.90
N GLY A 113 14.59 -13.39 -12.72
CA GLY A 113 15.52 -12.31 -12.41
C GLY A 113 15.25 -10.97 -13.10
N VAL A 114 14.31 -10.89 -14.04
CA VAL A 114 14.00 -9.67 -14.81
C VAL A 114 12.76 -8.98 -14.25
N PRO A 115 12.73 -7.63 -14.14
CA PRO A 115 11.53 -6.90 -13.74
C PRO A 115 10.38 -7.12 -14.73
N GLU A 116 9.22 -7.56 -14.25
CA GLU A 116 8.00 -7.76 -15.03
C GLU A 116 7.09 -6.53 -14.88
N GLY A 117 7.01 -5.72 -15.91
CA GLY A 117 6.13 -4.55 -15.97
C GLY A 117 6.53 -3.38 -15.05
N PRO A 118 5.66 -2.36 -14.96
CA PRO A 118 5.86 -1.19 -14.13
C PRO A 118 5.56 -1.47 -12.63
N TRP A 119 5.88 -0.52 -11.77
CA TRP A 119 5.33 -0.48 -10.43
C TRP A 119 3.83 -0.22 -10.49
N VAL A 120 3.06 -0.97 -9.71
CA VAL A 120 1.61 -0.78 -9.58
C VAL A 120 1.23 -0.50 -8.14
N VAL A 121 0.15 0.25 -7.95
CA VAL A 121 -0.46 0.44 -6.63
C VAL A 121 -1.16 -0.86 -6.25
N TRP A 122 -0.66 -1.53 -5.23
CA TRP A 122 -1.24 -2.78 -4.74
C TRP A 122 -2.40 -2.52 -3.79
N GLY A 123 -2.32 -1.46 -2.98
CA GLY A 123 -3.34 -1.07 -2.03
C GLY A 123 -2.89 0.06 -1.12
N THR A 124 -3.66 0.27 -0.07
CA THR A 124 -3.33 1.15 1.05
C THR A 124 -3.31 0.35 2.34
N VAL A 125 -2.48 0.76 3.28
CA VAL A 125 -2.43 0.20 4.63
C VAL A 125 -2.63 1.31 5.65
N THR A 126 -3.14 0.97 6.81
CA THR A 126 -3.19 1.86 7.96
C THR A 126 -1.87 1.82 8.72
N GLU A 127 -1.55 2.88 9.42
CA GLU A 127 -0.43 2.88 10.37
C GLU A 127 -0.77 1.91 11.50
N SER A 128 0.10 0.91 11.71
CA SER A 128 -0.06 -0.01 12.84
C SER A 128 0.39 0.66 14.11
N GLY A 129 -0.49 0.80 15.09
CA GLY A 129 -0.15 1.25 16.44
C GLY A 129 0.72 0.22 17.16
N MET A 130 1.50 0.67 18.14
CA MET A 130 2.31 -0.24 18.97
C MET A 130 1.47 -1.32 19.67
N ASP A 131 0.22 -1.02 19.96
CA ASP A 131 -0.72 -1.96 20.58
C ASP A 131 -1.17 -3.05 19.61
N GLU A 132 -1.39 -2.73 18.34
CA GLU A 132 -1.68 -3.72 17.30
C GLU A 132 -0.49 -4.63 17.03
N ILE A 133 0.74 -4.09 17.05
CA ILE A 133 1.97 -4.87 16.90
C ILE A 133 2.11 -5.86 18.06
N ARG A 134 1.77 -5.44 19.28
CA ARG A 134 1.77 -6.31 20.47
C ARG A 134 0.66 -7.35 20.42
N ALA A 135 -0.54 -7.00 19.96
CA ALA A 135 -1.68 -7.90 19.86
C ALA A 135 -1.52 -8.98 18.79
N HIS A 136 -0.84 -8.68 17.69
CA HIS A 136 -0.56 -9.64 16.61
C HIS A 136 0.73 -10.44 16.82
N GLY A 137 1.34 -10.31 18.02
CA GLY A 137 2.41 -11.17 18.52
C GLY A 137 3.54 -11.40 17.50
N LEU A 138 4.63 -10.67 17.63
CA LEU A 138 5.91 -11.31 17.35
C LEU A 138 5.95 -12.59 18.22
N PRO A 139 6.26 -13.76 17.65
CA PRO A 139 6.46 -14.96 18.46
C PRO A 139 7.46 -14.58 19.57
N PRO A 140 7.25 -15.04 20.81
CA PRO A 140 8.18 -14.74 21.90
C PRO A 140 9.56 -15.14 21.41
N GLN A 141 10.47 -14.19 21.42
CA GLN A 141 11.88 -14.48 21.23
C GLN A 141 12.26 -15.38 22.41
N THR A 142 12.23 -16.68 22.19
CA THR A 142 12.82 -17.64 23.12
C THR A 142 14.32 -17.42 23.08
N GLY A 143 14.75 -16.34 23.71
CA GLY A 143 16.13 -16.08 24.04
C GLY A 143 16.48 -16.83 25.31
N ASP A 144 16.51 -18.15 25.23
CA ASP A 144 17.16 -18.96 26.23
C ASP A 144 18.38 -19.62 25.60
N SER A 145 19.41 -18.83 25.45
CA SER A 145 20.77 -19.34 25.26
C SER A 145 21.48 -19.24 26.61
N THR A 146 21.13 -20.13 27.50
CA THR A 146 22.05 -20.54 28.57
C THR A 146 23.25 -21.19 27.90
N VAL A 147 24.25 -20.39 27.54
CA VAL A 147 25.58 -20.86 27.25
C VAL A 147 26.16 -21.33 28.58
N SER A 148 25.95 -22.62 28.87
CA SER A 148 26.70 -23.35 29.88
C SER A 148 28.15 -23.40 29.43
N GLY A 149 28.96 -22.50 30.01
CA GLY A 149 30.40 -22.50 29.86
C GLY A 149 30.99 -23.73 30.57
N SER A 150 31.26 -24.81 29.83
CA SER A 150 32.16 -25.84 30.30
C SER A 150 33.60 -25.42 30.03
N GLY A 151 34.29 -25.08 31.10
CA GLY A 151 35.71 -24.76 31.10
C GLY A 151 36.57 -25.91 30.58
N GLY A 152 37.16 -25.70 29.41
CA GLY A 152 38.26 -26.52 28.88
C GLY A 152 39.59 -25.95 29.35
N ARG A 153 40.16 -26.56 30.38
CA ARG A 153 41.49 -26.28 30.92
C ARG A 153 42.55 -26.75 29.90
N TRP A 154 43.30 -25.86 29.30
CA TRP A 154 44.51 -26.16 28.53
C TRP A 154 45.71 -26.19 29.48
N SER A 155 46.26 -27.37 29.69
CA SER A 155 47.58 -27.57 30.34
C SER A 155 48.56 -27.99 29.27
N ARG A 156 49.68 -27.24 29.20
CA ARG A 156 51.00 -27.51 28.59
C ARG A 156 51.08 -27.55 27.07
#